data_42fb58d840bfe1ffe3f03847f3da99be
#
_entry.id   42fb58d840bfe1ffe3f03847f3da99be
#
_cell.length_a   1.000
_cell.length_b   1.000
_cell.length_c   1.000
_cell.angle_alpha   90.00
_cell.angle_beta   90.00
_cell.angle_gamma   90.00
#
_symmetry.space_group_name_H-M   'P 1'
#
loop_
_entity.id
_entity.type
_entity.pdbx_description
1 polymer ?
#
loop_
_entity_poly.entity_id
_entity_poly.type
_entity_poly.pdbx_seq_one_letter_code
_entity_poly.pdbx_strand_id
1 'polypeptide(L)'
;KISLKGLGIQLGYPVIMELPYNPDTYLTEEQIEHVKVYNLEHDLGVLALLCQSKKEEIKLRQYINEFYGISCWSWDAPKIASEYLLDRHCKVTQQYKRDVRNTRYNKEDFKIGTYLPTFNFKTRFFQDLYSEIQNSYNTFTKEFVYTTGKEHNIKVSIGVGGINSLLSNTIYKSNSNLTIYTSDIASLYPTNLINYGFIRPDLKSVLKDYSLVKQDRLQAKKEGNKTKDTFLKLVLNSLTGLLDNEFSWLYSPAQINALRITGQLQLLRTLEELTLNDFKVLSMNTDGIECFVDNDKNQLYIDIMNFLEEEFNFIWEHDKYKEIYFQNINSYIAVTESNKIKKKGLFVTDPDLGNSVNFLVIPKCLELYFTKGIRPDLILSDPKKYNLHIYDFCASFKTSRDYQVIWNNQKQQ
;
A
#
# COMPACT_ATOMS: atom_id res chain seq x y z
N LYS A 1 13.58 -12.26 -8.36
CA LYS A 1 14.46 -12.30 -7.17
C LYS A 1 15.65 -11.40 -7.40
N ILE A 2 16.00 -10.56 -6.45
CA ILE A 2 17.21 -9.74 -6.47
C ILE A 2 18.42 -10.60 -6.06
N SER A 3 19.61 -10.33 -6.63
CA SER A 3 20.86 -10.97 -6.22
C SER A 3 21.40 -10.33 -4.94
N LEU A 4 22.31 -11.02 -4.24
CA LEU A 4 22.98 -10.46 -3.06
C LEU A 4 23.73 -9.17 -3.41
N LYS A 5 24.42 -9.13 -4.55
CA LYS A 5 25.04 -7.93 -5.12
C LYS A 5 24.04 -6.79 -5.32
N GLY A 6 22.87 -7.10 -5.92
CA GLY A 6 21.79 -6.12 -6.08
C GLY A 6 21.28 -5.58 -4.74
N LEU A 7 21.18 -6.42 -3.71
CA LEU A 7 20.86 -5.98 -2.35
C LEU A 7 21.95 -5.07 -1.77
N GLY A 8 23.24 -5.41 -1.98
CA GLY A 8 24.36 -4.58 -1.56
C GLY A 8 24.28 -3.17 -2.17
N ILE A 9 24.01 -3.07 -3.47
CA ILE A 9 23.81 -1.80 -4.17
C ILE A 9 22.66 -1.01 -3.55
N GLN A 10 21.49 -1.63 -3.35
CA GLN A 10 20.31 -0.96 -2.79
C GLN A 10 20.53 -0.50 -1.34
N LEU A 11 21.29 -1.26 -0.56
CA LEU A 11 21.62 -0.94 0.82
C LEU A 11 22.77 0.08 0.93
N GLY A 12 23.42 0.46 -0.19
CA GLY A 12 24.57 1.36 -0.19
C GLY A 12 25.83 0.73 0.39
N TYR A 13 25.99 -0.60 0.26
CA TYR A 13 27.20 -1.29 0.74
C TYR A 13 28.42 -0.79 -0.04
N PRO A 14 29.51 -0.37 0.66
CA PRO A 14 30.59 0.38 0.02
C PRO A 14 31.46 -0.46 -0.92
N VAL A 15 31.51 -1.78 -0.72
CA VAL A 15 32.38 -2.68 -1.47
C VAL A 15 31.54 -3.67 -2.28
N ILE A 16 31.45 -3.46 -3.58
CA ILE A 16 30.82 -4.40 -4.51
C ILE A 16 31.91 -5.10 -5.29
N MET A 17 32.07 -6.38 -5.03
CA MET A 17 33.11 -7.21 -5.66
C MET A 17 32.53 -8.11 -6.75
N GLU A 18 33.38 -8.48 -7.71
CA GLU A 18 33.07 -9.50 -8.72
C GLU A 18 33.83 -10.78 -8.40
N LEU A 19 33.18 -11.93 -8.63
CA LEU A 19 33.81 -13.22 -8.56
C LEU A 19 33.91 -13.81 -9.98
N PRO A 20 35.06 -13.66 -10.67
CA PRO A 20 35.18 -13.95 -12.09
C PRO A 20 35.34 -15.45 -12.40
N TYR A 21 35.20 -16.32 -11.41
CA TYR A 21 35.44 -17.76 -11.57
C TYR A 21 34.17 -18.51 -11.95
N ASN A 22 34.31 -19.45 -12.88
CA ASN A 22 33.23 -20.36 -13.20
C ASN A 22 33.05 -21.36 -12.03
N PRO A 23 31.83 -21.49 -11.44
CA PRO A 23 31.58 -22.40 -10.33
C PRO A 23 31.80 -23.87 -10.66
N ASP A 24 31.82 -24.25 -11.95
CA ASP A 24 32.00 -25.63 -12.42
C ASP A 24 33.45 -26.00 -12.71
N THR A 25 34.43 -25.14 -12.35
CA THR A 25 35.87 -25.37 -12.56
C THR A 25 36.62 -25.54 -11.24
N TYR A 26 37.70 -26.34 -11.30
CA TYR A 26 38.62 -26.43 -10.18
C TYR A 26 39.41 -25.13 -10.03
N LEU A 27 39.49 -24.62 -8.80
CA LEU A 27 40.15 -23.37 -8.46
C LEU A 27 41.61 -23.67 -7.99
N THR A 28 42.53 -22.78 -8.32
CA THR A 28 43.88 -22.78 -7.75
C THR A 28 43.84 -22.30 -6.30
N GLU A 29 44.91 -22.51 -5.54
CA GLU A 29 45.03 -22.03 -4.16
C GLU A 29 44.85 -20.51 -4.07
N GLU A 30 45.44 -19.76 -4.98
CA GLU A 30 45.33 -18.30 -5.04
C GLU A 30 43.87 -17.87 -5.31
N GLN A 31 43.18 -18.57 -6.21
CA GLN A 31 41.76 -18.34 -6.50
C GLN A 31 40.84 -18.68 -5.30
N ILE A 32 41.20 -19.71 -4.54
CA ILE A 32 40.50 -20.07 -3.30
C ILE A 32 40.65 -18.96 -2.26
N GLU A 33 41.85 -18.40 -2.09
CA GLU A 33 42.05 -17.26 -1.18
C GLU A 33 41.20 -16.03 -1.64
N HIS A 34 41.15 -15.75 -2.94
CA HIS A 34 40.29 -14.69 -3.46
C HIS A 34 38.80 -14.95 -3.17
N VAL A 35 38.31 -16.19 -3.33
CA VAL A 35 36.92 -16.56 -2.97
C VAL A 35 36.67 -16.37 -1.48
N LYS A 36 37.62 -16.67 -0.60
CA LYS A 36 37.49 -16.43 0.85
C LYS A 36 37.33 -14.96 1.16
N VAL A 37 38.18 -14.10 0.57
CA VAL A 37 38.11 -12.64 0.73
C VAL A 37 36.75 -12.12 0.20
N TYR A 38 36.32 -12.56 -0.99
CA TYR A 38 35.04 -12.21 -1.55
C TYR A 38 33.89 -12.56 -0.60
N ASN A 39 33.85 -13.80 -0.11
CA ASN A 39 32.80 -14.23 0.81
C ASN A 39 32.80 -13.44 2.13
N LEU A 40 33.98 -13.13 2.67
CA LEU A 40 34.12 -12.42 3.94
C LEU A 40 33.73 -10.93 3.79
N GLU A 41 34.31 -10.24 2.82
CA GLU A 41 34.18 -8.80 2.67
C GLU A 41 32.92 -8.38 1.92
N HIS A 42 32.49 -9.16 0.93
CA HIS A 42 31.29 -8.84 0.15
C HIS A 42 30.04 -9.56 0.69
N ASP A 43 30.00 -10.89 0.63
CA ASP A 43 28.76 -11.62 0.90
C ASP A 43 28.32 -11.51 2.35
N LEU A 44 29.22 -11.74 3.31
CA LEU A 44 28.90 -11.61 4.73
C LEU A 44 28.69 -10.15 5.13
N GLY A 45 29.41 -9.20 4.54
CA GLY A 45 29.21 -7.77 4.78
C GLY A 45 27.84 -7.28 4.34
N VAL A 46 27.39 -7.66 3.13
CA VAL A 46 26.04 -7.34 2.64
C VAL A 46 24.96 -8.00 3.50
N LEU A 47 25.14 -9.27 3.90
CA LEU A 47 24.19 -9.97 4.78
C LEU A 47 24.12 -9.32 6.16
N ALA A 48 25.22 -8.88 6.75
CA ALA A 48 25.24 -8.17 8.02
C ALA A 48 24.47 -6.85 7.94
N LEU A 49 24.67 -6.09 6.84
CA LEU A 49 23.95 -4.84 6.60
C LEU A 49 22.45 -5.10 6.37
N LEU A 50 22.09 -6.17 5.65
CA LEU A 50 20.69 -6.58 5.47
C LEU A 50 20.05 -6.92 6.82
N CYS A 51 20.70 -7.71 7.67
CA CYS A 51 20.20 -8.04 9.01
C CYS A 51 20.01 -6.78 9.87
N GLN A 52 20.92 -5.82 9.77
CA GLN A 52 20.79 -4.54 10.46
C GLN A 52 19.59 -3.73 9.95
N SER A 53 19.40 -3.65 8.62
CA SER A 53 18.28 -2.94 8.00
C SER A 53 16.91 -3.59 8.33
N LYS A 54 16.88 -4.91 8.56
CA LYS A 54 15.70 -5.71 8.88
C LYS A 54 15.53 -6.01 10.37
N LYS A 55 16.24 -5.32 11.24
CA LYS A 55 16.25 -5.55 12.69
C LYS A 55 14.85 -5.54 13.30
N GLU A 56 14.00 -4.61 12.89
CA GLU A 56 12.62 -4.52 13.42
C GLU A 56 11.73 -5.68 12.94
N GLU A 57 11.93 -6.16 11.72
CA GLU A 57 11.23 -7.36 11.22
C GLU A 57 11.68 -8.63 11.95
N ILE A 58 12.97 -8.73 12.29
CA ILE A 58 13.52 -9.84 13.10
C ILE A 58 12.90 -9.81 14.49
N LYS A 59 12.91 -8.65 15.18
CA LYS A 59 12.28 -8.47 16.50
C LYS A 59 10.79 -8.82 16.47
N LEU A 60 10.09 -8.44 15.41
CA LEU A 60 8.67 -8.78 15.26
C LEU A 60 8.46 -10.29 15.24
N ARG A 61 9.28 -11.05 14.51
CA ARG A 61 9.19 -12.51 14.46
C ARG A 61 9.56 -13.18 15.78
N GLN A 62 10.55 -12.65 16.50
CA GLN A 62 10.88 -13.07 17.86
C GLN A 62 9.68 -12.88 18.79
N TYR A 63 9.09 -11.69 18.79
CA TYR A 63 7.91 -11.37 19.57
C TYR A 63 6.74 -12.33 19.28
N ILE A 64 6.45 -12.59 17.98
CA ILE A 64 5.37 -13.50 17.58
C ILE A 64 5.63 -14.92 18.09
N ASN A 65 6.88 -15.39 18.00
CA ASN A 65 7.23 -16.71 18.52
C ASN A 65 7.09 -16.79 20.05
N GLU A 66 7.56 -15.81 20.78
CA GLU A 66 7.54 -15.78 22.25
C GLU A 66 6.14 -15.65 22.82
N PHE A 67 5.31 -14.74 22.28
CA PHE A 67 4.00 -14.42 22.85
C PHE A 67 2.84 -15.26 22.29
N TYR A 68 2.98 -15.75 21.08
CA TYR A 68 1.92 -16.50 20.39
C TYR A 68 2.30 -17.93 20.03
N GLY A 69 3.54 -18.35 20.27
CA GLY A 69 4.02 -19.71 19.97
C GLY A 69 4.07 -20.02 18.46
N ILE A 70 4.16 -19.00 17.61
CA ILE A 70 4.16 -19.14 16.16
C ILE A 70 5.59 -18.97 15.63
N SER A 71 6.23 -20.08 15.21
CA SER A 71 7.55 -20.05 14.58
C SER A 71 7.41 -19.61 13.12
N CYS A 72 7.64 -18.32 12.85
CA CYS A 72 7.34 -17.69 11.56
C CYS A 72 8.55 -17.07 10.83
N TRP A 73 9.77 -17.56 11.08
CA TRP A 73 11.00 -16.96 10.57
C TRP A 73 11.05 -16.80 9.05
N SER A 74 10.53 -17.78 8.31
CA SER A 74 10.51 -17.79 6.84
C SER A 74 9.14 -17.43 6.24
N TRP A 75 8.17 -17.02 7.07
CA TRP A 75 6.82 -16.76 6.59
C TRP A 75 6.62 -15.30 6.20
N ASP A 76 5.81 -15.09 5.18
CA ASP A 76 5.30 -13.79 4.81
C ASP A 76 4.15 -13.34 5.73
N ALA A 77 3.76 -12.08 5.61
CA ALA A 77 2.73 -11.49 6.45
C ALA A 77 1.36 -12.20 6.33
N PRO A 78 0.84 -12.55 5.14
CA PRO A 78 -0.40 -13.31 5.00
C PRO A 78 -0.35 -14.67 5.69
N LYS A 79 0.76 -15.40 5.59
CA LYS A 79 0.91 -16.70 6.24
C LYS A 79 0.88 -16.59 7.76
N ILE A 80 1.56 -15.59 8.33
CA ILE A 80 1.56 -15.32 9.77
C ILE A 80 0.14 -15.03 10.25
N ALA A 81 -0.57 -14.14 9.56
CA ALA A 81 -1.94 -13.78 9.91
C ALA A 81 -2.89 -14.97 9.78
N SER A 82 -2.76 -15.76 8.71
CA SER A 82 -3.56 -16.97 8.49
C SER A 82 -3.41 -17.98 9.63
N GLU A 83 -2.18 -18.28 10.07
CA GLU A 83 -1.92 -19.22 11.14
C GLU A 83 -2.40 -18.70 12.51
N TYR A 84 -2.24 -17.40 12.77
CA TYR A 84 -2.74 -16.77 13.99
C TYR A 84 -4.28 -16.87 14.07
N LEU A 85 -4.98 -16.54 13.01
CA LEU A 85 -6.45 -16.62 12.96
C LEU A 85 -6.95 -18.06 12.99
N LEU A 86 -6.24 -18.99 12.30
CA LEU A 86 -6.56 -20.41 12.30
C LEU A 86 -6.48 -21.03 13.70
N ASP A 87 -5.42 -20.69 14.47
CA ASP A 87 -5.26 -21.18 15.82
C ASP A 87 -6.43 -20.77 16.72
N ARG A 88 -6.86 -19.52 16.64
CA ARG A 88 -7.98 -18.98 17.39
C ARG A 88 -9.32 -19.58 16.95
N HIS A 89 -9.54 -19.66 15.65
CA HIS A 89 -10.74 -20.29 15.08
C HIS A 89 -10.89 -21.74 15.56
N CYS A 90 -9.83 -22.54 15.44
CA CYS A 90 -9.85 -23.95 15.86
C CYS A 90 -10.06 -24.12 17.38
N LYS A 91 -9.52 -23.23 18.21
CA LYS A 91 -9.77 -23.24 19.66
C LYS A 91 -11.24 -22.99 20.00
N VAL A 92 -11.90 -22.10 19.29
CA VAL A 92 -13.32 -21.78 19.52
C VAL A 92 -14.25 -22.86 18.95
N THR A 93 -13.95 -23.36 17.75
CA THR A 93 -14.80 -24.33 17.05
C THR A 93 -14.49 -25.79 17.40
N GLN A 94 -13.40 -26.05 18.12
CA GLN A 94 -12.89 -27.38 18.44
C GLN A 94 -12.57 -28.23 17.19
N GLN A 95 -12.28 -27.59 16.07
CA GLN A 95 -11.89 -28.25 14.80
C GLN A 95 -10.38 -28.46 14.73
N TYR A 96 -9.96 -29.47 13.98
CA TYR A 96 -8.54 -29.70 13.73
C TYR A 96 -8.04 -28.72 12.64
N LYS A 97 -6.89 -28.09 12.86
CA LYS A 97 -6.24 -27.16 11.89
C LYS A 97 -6.10 -27.75 10.50
N ARG A 98 -5.80 -29.08 10.42
CA ARG A 98 -5.66 -29.78 9.13
C ARG A 98 -6.96 -29.77 8.33
N ASP A 99 -8.08 -30.00 8.98
CA ASP A 99 -9.38 -30.12 8.32
C ASP A 99 -9.85 -28.76 7.84
N VAL A 100 -9.70 -27.72 8.67
CA VAL A 100 -9.99 -26.34 8.28
C VAL A 100 -9.12 -25.87 7.11
N ARG A 101 -7.80 -26.14 7.12
CA ARG A 101 -6.92 -25.79 6.02
C ARG A 101 -7.29 -26.48 4.71
N ASN A 102 -7.84 -27.68 4.75
CA ASN A 102 -8.23 -28.47 3.59
C ASN A 102 -9.63 -28.14 3.07
N THR A 103 -10.41 -27.37 3.82
CA THR A 103 -11.72 -26.90 3.36
C THR A 103 -11.54 -26.05 2.10
N ARG A 104 -12.27 -26.39 1.04
CA ARG A 104 -12.30 -25.63 -0.21
C ARG A 104 -13.67 -25.01 -0.36
N TYR A 105 -13.68 -23.76 -0.73
CA TYR A 105 -14.89 -23.04 -1.07
C TYR A 105 -14.98 -22.97 -2.60
N ASN A 106 -16.06 -23.46 -3.15
CA ASN A 106 -16.29 -23.36 -4.60
C ASN A 106 -16.77 -21.93 -4.92
N LYS A 107 -16.20 -21.35 -5.96
CA LYS A 107 -16.62 -20.08 -6.48
C LYS A 107 -17.95 -20.27 -7.20
N GLU A 108 -19.01 -19.64 -6.67
CA GLU A 108 -20.30 -19.58 -7.30
C GLU A 108 -20.54 -18.14 -7.79
N ASP A 109 -21.33 -18.01 -8.84
CA ASP A 109 -21.76 -16.69 -9.30
C ASP A 109 -22.71 -16.06 -8.27
N PHE A 110 -22.49 -14.79 -7.98
CA PHE A 110 -23.31 -14.05 -7.03
C PHE A 110 -23.69 -12.69 -7.57
N LYS A 111 -24.94 -12.29 -7.26
CA LYS A 111 -25.43 -10.93 -7.52
C LYS A 111 -24.86 -10.01 -6.44
N ILE A 112 -24.16 -8.94 -6.84
CA ILE A 112 -23.45 -8.02 -5.94
C ILE A 112 -24.42 -7.42 -4.90
N GLY A 113 -25.57 -6.94 -5.32
CA GLY A 113 -26.56 -6.31 -4.45
C GLY A 113 -27.04 -7.16 -3.27
N THR A 114 -26.93 -8.50 -3.37
CA THR A 114 -27.31 -9.42 -2.27
C THR A 114 -26.45 -9.22 -1.01
N TYR A 115 -25.23 -8.74 -1.17
CA TYR A 115 -24.25 -8.62 -0.10
C TYR A 115 -23.96 -7.18 0.31
N LEU A 116 -24.50 -6.17 -0.41
CA LEU A 116 -24.27 -4.77 -0.12
C LEU A 116 -25.19 -4.24 0.99
N PRO A 117 -24.70 -3.38 1.86
CA PRO A 117 -25.57 -2.55 2.70
C PRO A 117 -26.35 -1.54 1.85
N THR A 118 -27.43 -1.00 2.43
CA THR A 118 -28.22 0.02 1.77
C THR A 118 -27.50 1.36 1.77
N PHE A 119 -27.49 2.04 0.61
CA PHE A 119 -26.99 3.40 0.43
C PHE A 119 -28.12 4.32 -0.04
N ASN A 120 -28.21 5.51 0.56
CA ASN A 120 -29.22 6.52 0.23
C ASN A 120 -28.58 7.68 -0.52
N PHE A 121 -28.41 7.51 -1.85
CA PHE A 121 -27.94 8.59 -2.71
C PHE A 121 -29.05 9.61 -2.99
N LYS A 122 -28.71 10.88 -3.04
CA LYS A 122 -29.63 12.01 -3.21
C LYS A 122 -29.86 12.34 -4.69
N THR A 123 -28.81 12.19 -5.52
CA THR A 123 -28.84 12.56 -6.93
C THR A 123 -29.20 11.40 -7.83
N ARG A 124 -29.91 11.67 -8.94
CA ARG A 124 -30.31 10.64 -9.91
C ARG A 124 -29.13 9.87 -10.47
N PHE A 125 -28.02 10.58 -10.74
CA PHE A 125 -26.82 9.95 -11.27
C PHE A 125 -26.29 8.82 -10.37
N PHE A 126 -26.12 9.08 -9.06
CA PHE A 126 -25.62 8.07 -8.13
C PHE A 126 -26.66 7.01 -7.76
N GLN A 127 -27.96 7.34 -7.80
CA GLN A 127 -29.03 6.34 -7.65
C GLN A 127 -29.00 5.32 -8.80
N ASP A 128 -28.86 5.79 -10.03
CA ASP A 128 -28.78 4.94 -11.22
C ASP A 128 -27.49 4.09 -11.19
N LEU A 129 -26.35 4.69 -10.84
CA LEU A 129 -25.07 3.99 -10.69
C LEU A 129 -25.15 2.89 -9.60
N TYR A 130 -25.74 3.20 -8.45
CA TYR A 130 -25.93 2.23 -7.37
C TYR A 130 -26.82 1.06 -7.80
N SER A 131 -27.93 1.36 -8.50
CA SER A 131 -28.81 0.33 -9.07
C SER A 131 -28.08 -0.57 -10.07
N GLU A 132 -27.23 0.00 -10.92
CA GLU A 132 -26.40 -0.75 -11.87
C GLU A 132 -25.44 -1.70 -11.14
N ILE A 133 -24.76 -1.21 -10.10
CA ILE A 133 -23.87 -2.02 -9.24
C ILE A 133 -24.65 -3.17 -8.57
N GLN A 134 -25.81 -2.89 -7.99
CA GLN A 134 -26.64 -3.89 -7.32
C GLN A 134 -27.10 -5.01 -8.26
N ASN A 135 -27.33 -4.70 -9.54
CA ASN A 135 -27.78 -5.66 -10.54
C ASN A 135 -26.65 -6.41 -11.24
N SER A 136 -25.40 -6.05 -10.98
CA SER A 136 -24.22 -6.71 -11.56
C SER A 136 -23.89 -8.02 -10.84
N TYR A 137 -23.16 -8.89 -11.54
CA TYR A 137 -22.71 -10.18 -11.03
C TYR A 137 -21.20 -10.23 -10.90
N ASN A 138 -20.70 -10.85 -9.85
CA ASN A 138 -19.31 -11.14 -9.53
C ASN A 138 -18.40 -9.90 -9.44
N THR A 139 -18.38 -9.04 -10.44
CA THR A 139 -17.54 -7.84 -10.49
C THR A 139 -18.27 -6.68 -11.14
N PHE A 140 -17.87 -5.47 -10.79
CA PHE A 140 -18.35 -4.24 -11.44
C PHE A 140 -17.15 -3.36 -11.79
N THR A 141 -17.16 -2.83 -13.01
CA THR A 141 -16.14 -1.87 -13.46
C THR A 141 -16.80 -0.81 -14.32
N LYS A 142 -16.54 0.46 -14.03
CA LYS A 142 -17.07 1.58 -14.79
C LYS A 142 -16.17 2.80 -14.68
N GLU A 143 -16.01 3.53 -15.79
CA GLU A 143 -15.43 4.87 -15.80
C GLU A 143 -16.51 5.90 -16.08
N PHE A 144 -16.44 7.04 -15.44
CA PHE A 144 -17.34 8.17 -15.66
C PHE A 144 -16.65 9.50 -15.39
N VAL A 145 -17.23 10.58 -15.91
CA VAL A 145 -16.85 11.95 -15.58
C VAL A 145 -17.92 12.54 -14.69
N TYR A 146 -17.51 13.20 -13.61
CA TYR A 146 -18.43 13.87 -12.69
C TYR A 146 -17.97 15.30 -12.43
N THR A 147 -18.91 16.24 -12.43
CA THR A 147 -18.64 17.66 -12.20
C THR A 147 -18.76 17.96 -10.72
N THR A 148 -17.70 18.51 -10.12
CA THR A 148 -17.63 18.91 -8.71
C THR A 148 -17.42 20.42 -8.60
N GLY A 149 -17.93 21.03 -7.53
CA GLY A 149 -18.01 22.49 -7.46
C GLY A 149 -18.79 23.04 -8.66
N LYS A 150 -18.43 24.23 -9.13
CA LYS A 150 -19.16 24.87 -10.25
C LYS A 150 -18.81 24.32 -11.62
N GLU A 151 -17.55 23.96 -11.86
CA GLU A 151 -17.06 23.64 -13.23
C GLU A 151 -15.92 22.60 -13.27
N HIS A 152 -15.57 21.98 -12.14
CA HIS A 152 -14.43 21.08 -12.09
C HIS A 152 -14.87 19.64 -12.42
N ASN A 153 -14.35 19.11 -13.50
CA ASN A 153 -14.59 17.73 -13.90
C ASN A 153 -13.52 16.80 -13.36
N ILE A 154 -13.95 15.76 -12.66
CA ILE A 154 -13.07 14.63 -12.30
C ILE A 154 -13.47 13.41 -13.13
N LYS A 155 -12.48 12.69 -13.64
CA LYS A 155 -12.70 11.38 -14.26
C LYS A 155 -12.43 10.31 -13.21
N VAL A 156 -13.40 9.42 -13.00
CA VAL A 156 -13.36 8.41 -11.95
C VAL A 156 -13.47 7.02 -12.57
N SER A 157 -12.67 6.09 -12.09
CA SER A 157 -12.74 4.66 -12.40
C SER A 157 -13.10 3.88 -11.14
N ILE A 158 -14.13 3.05 -11.24
CA ILE A 158 -14.55 2.08 -10.22
C ILE A 158 -14.18 0.69 -10.71
N GLY A 159 -13.69 -0.17 -9.85
CA GLY A 159 -13.38 -1.55 -10.25
C GLY A 159 -12.90 -2.42 -9.10
N VAL A 160 -12.41 -3.60 -9.43
CA VAL A 160 -11.89 -4.60 -8.46
C VAL A 160 -10.75 -4.03 -7.59
N GLY A 161 -9.95 -3.12 -8.14
CA GLY A 161 -8.84 -2.48 -7.44
C GLY A 161 -9.23 -1.32 -6.52
N GLY A 162 -10.51 -0.92 -6.48
CA GLY A 162 -11.01 0.22 -5.72
C GLY A 162 -11.57 1.33 -6.62
N ILE A 163 -11.76 2.50 -6.03
CA ILE A 163 -12.14 3.73 -6.74
C ILE A 163 -10.92 4.63 -6.90
N ASN A 164 -10.71 5.18 -8.09
CA ASN A 164 -9.56 6.04 -8.37
C ASN A 164 -9.94 7.16 -9.33
N SER A 165 -9.45 8.36 -9.06
CA SER A 165 -9.48 9.44 -10.04
C SER A 165 -8.39 9.23 -11.11
N LEU A 166 -8.77 9.41 -12.37
CA LEU A 166 -7.86 9.29 -13.51
C LEU A 166 -7.19 10.65 -13.76
N LEU A 167 -6.16 10.93 -12.95
CA LEU A 167 -5.34 12.15 -13.04
C LEU A 167 -4.10 11.90 -13.89
N SER A 168 -3.64 12.94 -14.58
CA SER A 168 -2.37 12.93 -15.30
C SER A 168 -1.69 14.29 -15.23
N ASN A 169 -0.46 14.32 -14.73
CA ASN A 169 0.42 15.51 -14.67
C ASN A 169 -0.29 16.76 -14.13
N THR A 170 -0.97 16.62 -12.99
CA THR A 170 -1.82 17.65 -12.41
C THR A 170 -1.17 18.24 -11.15
N ILE A 171 -1.28 19.55 -10.96
CA ILE A 171 -0.74 20.26 -9.82
C ILE A 171 -1.86 21.04 -9.14
N TYR A 172 -1.98 20.85 -7.83
CA TYR A 172 -2.86 21.66 -6.99
C TYR A 172 -2.06 22.36 -5.89
N LYS A 173 -2.41 23.60 -5.60
CA LYS A 173 -1.76 24.43 -4.57
C LYS A 173 -2.79 25.16 -3.73
N SER A 174 -2.61 25.13 -2.42
CA SER A 174 -3.34 25.98 -1.48
C SER A 174 -2.90 27.44 -1.66
N ASN A 175 -3.77 28.36 -1.29
CA ASN A 175 -3.49 29.80 -1.28
C ASN A 175 -4.12 30.45 -0.02
N SER A 176 -4.13 31.78 0.05
CA SER A 176 -4.67 32.52 1.21
C SER A 176 -6.15 32.24 1.49
N ASN A 177 -6.94 31.80 0.50
CA ASN A 177 -8.39 31.62 0.60
C ASN A 177 -8.82 30.15 0.50
N LEU A 178 -7.98 29.30 -0.09
CA LEU A 178 -8.27 27.89 -0.39
C LEU A 178 -7.22 26.98 0.23
N THR A 179 -7.65 25.99 0.97
CA THR A 179 -6.80 24.94 1.54
C THR A 179 -7.12 23.59 0.88
N ILE A 180 -6.10 22.81 0.54
CA ILE A 180 -6.26 21.42 0.12
C ILE A 180 -6.38 20.55 1.37
N TYR A 181 -7.58 20.00 1.59
CA TYR A 181 -7.79 18.93 2.55
C TYR A 181 -7.60 17.58 1.88
N THR A 182 -6.91 16.67 2.55
CA THR A 182 -6.92 15.25 2.27
C THR A 182 -7.56 14.54 3.45
N SER A 183 -8.50 13.66 3.18
CA SER A 183 -9.26 12.95 4.20
C SER A 183 -9.29 11.48 3.86
N ASP A 184 -8.65 10.66 4.69
CA ASP A 184 -8.55 9.22 4.52
C ASP A 184 -9.42 8.50 5.55
N ILE A 185 -10.13 7.45 5.17
CA ILE A 185 -10.92 6.63 6.10
C ILE A 185 -9.97 5.74 6.92
N ALA A 186 -9.96 5.94 8.22
CA ALA A 186 -9.12 5.18 9.14
C ALA A 186 -9.41 3.68 9.08
N SER A 187 -8.47 2.90 8.56
CA SER A 187 -8.61 1.44 8.46
C SER A 187 -9.91 1.02 7.74
N LEU A 188 -10.21 1.55 6.56
CA LEU A 188 -11.44 1.35 5.79
C LEU A 188 -11.90 -0.12 5.76
N TYR A 189 -11.08 -1.03 5.22
CA TYR A 189 -11.46 -2.43 5.08
C TYR A 189 -11.67 -3.15 6.43
N PRO A 190 -10.79 -3.03 7.42
CA PRO A 190 -11.04 -3.55 8.76
C PRO A 190 -12.33 -3.04 9.40
N THR A 191 -12.62 -1.76 9.24
CA THR A 191 -13.83 -1.15 9.80
C THR A 191 -15.08 -1.69 9.13
N ASN A 192 -15.14 -1.68 7.80
CA ASN A 192 -16.28 -2.19 7.05
C ASN A 192 -16.50 -3.69 7.25
N LEU A 193 -15.42 -4.47 7.34
CA LEU A 193 -15.51 -5.90 7.61
C LEU A 193 -16.20 -6.20 8.94
N ILE A 194 -15.91 -5.40 9.96
CA ILE A 194 -16.53 -5.51 11.28
C ILE A 194 -17.97 -4.98 11.26
N ASN A 195 -18.19 -3.78 10.71
CA ASN A 195 -19.48 -3.10 10.73
C ASN A 195 -20.56 -3.88 9.97
N TYR A 196 -20.20 -4.47 8.83
CA TYR A 196 -21.14 -5.14 7.93
C TYR A 196 -21.04 -6.68 7.95
N GLY A 197 -20.05 -7.22 8.64
CA GLY A 197 -19.90 -8.67 8.79
C GLY A 197 -19.52 -9.39 7.50
N PHE A 198 -18.68 -8.80 6.67
CA PHE A 198 -18.27 -9.35 5.36
C PHE A 198 -17.37 -10.59 5.49
N ILE A 199 -17.95 -11.68 6.03
CA ILE A 199 -17.30 -12.98 6.13
C ILE A 199 -18.33 -14.08 5.94
N ARG A 200 -17.91 -15.26 5.49
CA ARG A 200 -18.82 -16.42 5.38
C ARG A 200 -19.41 -16.79 6.74
N PRO A 201 -20.66 -17.32 6.75
CA PRO A 201 -21.34 -17.69 8.02
C PRO A 201 -20.58 -18.68 8.89
N ASP A 202 -19.85 -19.62 8.27
CA ASP A 202 -19.02 -20.62 8.96
C ASP A 202 -17.76 -20.03 9.63
N LEU A 203 -17.37 -18.82 9.27
CA LEU A 203 -16.20 -18.10 9.76
C LEU A 203 -16.53 -16.97 10.75
N LYS A 204 -17.73 -16.91 11.29
CA LYS A 204 -18.15 -15.83 12.23
C LYS A 204 -17.25 -15.70 13.47
N SER A 205 -16.65 -16.81 13.94
CA SER A 205 -15.67 -16.75 15.04
C SER A 205 -14.43 -15.95 14.68
N VAL A 206 -13.97 -16.03 13.41
CA VAL A 206 -12.84 -15.24 12.91
C VAL A 206 -13.16 -13.76 12.99
N LEU A 207 -14.38 -13.34 12.62
CA LEU A 207 -14.82 -11.95 12.70
C LEU A 207 -14.81 -11.41 14.13
N LYS A 208 -15.27 -12.24 15.10
CA LYS A 208 -15.23 -11.89 16.52
C LYS A 208 -13.79 -11.67 16.99
N ASP A 209 -12.90 -12.61 16.67
CA ASP A 209 -11.48 -12.49 17.00
C ASP A 209 -10.82 -11.27 16.32
N TYR A 210 -11.18 -10.99 15.08
CA TYR A 210 -10.68 -9.84 14.33
C TYR A 210 -11.09 -8.50 14.98
N SER A 211 -12.30 -8.43 15.52
CA SER A 211 -12.76 -7.25 16.28
C SER A 211 -11.91 -7.05 17.54
N LEU A 212 -11.59 -8.13 18.27
CA LEU A 212 -10.70 -8.08 19.42
C LEU A 212 -9.28 -7.64 19.02
N VAL A 213 -8.75 -8.15 17.91
CA VAL A 213 -7.44 -7.72 17.35
C VAL A 213 -7.42 -6.22 17.09
N LYS A 214 -8.51 -5.64 16.55
CA LYS A 214 -8.62 -4.19 16.33
C LYS A 214 -8.58 -3.43 17.66
N GLN A 215 -9.30 -3.88 18.68
CA GLN A 215 -9.30 -3.27 20.02
C GLN A 215 -7.92 -3.36 20.68
N ASP A 216 -7.31 -4.55 20.67
CA ASP A 216 -5.97 -4.78 21.21
C ASP A 216 -4.91 -3.91 20.54
N ARG A 217 -5.05 -3.66 19.22
CA ARG A 217 -4.17 -2.76 18.50
C ARG A 217 -4.30 -1.32 18.97
N LEU A 218 -5.52 -0.82 19.15
CA LEU A 218 -5.76 0.53 19.68
C LEU A 218 -5.17 0.68 21.09
N GLN A 219 -5.29 -0.35 21.91
CA GLN A 219 -4.68 -0.38 23.23
C GLN A 219 -3.15 -0.37 23.15
N ALA A 220 -2.55 -1.21 22.28
CA ALA A 220 -1.10 -1.24 22.07
C ALA A 220 -0.53 0.11 21.61
N LYS A 221 -1.27 0.84 20.76
CA LYS A 221 -0.91 2.22 20.36
C LYS A 221 -0.90 3.18 21.56
N LYS A 222 -1.93 3.13 22.43
CA LYS A 222 -2.01 3.97 23.62
C LYS A 222 -0.88 3.67 24.62
N GLU A 223 -0.48 2.41 24.74
CA GLU A 223 0.61 1.94 25.61
C GLU A 223 2.00 2.19 25.01
N GLY A 224 2.11 2.64 23.75
CA GLY A 224 3.37 2.82 23.05
C GLY A 224 4.08 1.50 22.70
N ASN A 225 3.37 0.36 22.74
CA ASN A 225 3.93 -0.95 22.39
C ASN A 225 3.97 -1.13 20.86
N LYS A 226 5.02 -0.60 20.23
CA LYS A 226 5.20 -0.60 18.77
C LYS A 226 5.23 -1.99 18.15
N THR A 227 5.86 -2.97 18.81
CA THR A 227 5.97 -4.33 18.27
C THR A 227 4.62 -5.03 18.23
N LYS A 228 3.83 -4.93 19.32
CA LYS A 228 2.46 -5.44 19.36
C LYS A 228 1.55 -4.73 18.34
N ASP A 229 1.61 -3.39 18.24
CA ASP A 229 0.86 -2.63 17.22
C ASP A 229 1.19 -3.09 15.82
N THR A 230 2.48 -3.27 15.50
CA THR A 230 2.94 -3.74 14.19
C THR A 230 2.42 -5.14 13.86
N PHE A 231 2.49 -6.08 14.82
CA PHE A 231 1.94 -7.42 14.63
C PHE A 231 0.43 -7.40 14.39
N LEU A 232 -0.33 -6.71 15.22
CA LEU A 232 -1.78 -6.65 15.10
C LEU A 232 -2.21 -5.91 13.81
N LYS A 233 -1.48 -4.87 13.39
CA LYS A 233 -1.66 -4.23 12.09
C LYS A 233 -1.43 -5.21 10.93
N LEU A 234 -0.40 -6.04 11.02
CA LEU A 234 -0.13 -7.09 10.03
C LEU A 234 -1.33 -8.05 9.92
N VAL A 235 -1.87 -8.53 11.04
CA VAL A 235 -3.05 -9.43 11.04
C VAL A 235 -4.26 -8.73 10.41
N LEU A 236 -4.54 -7.49 10.80
CA LEU A 236 -5.67 -6.72 10.28
C LEU A 236 -5.58 -6.49 8.76
N ASN A 237 -4.41 -6.13 8.26
CA ASN A 237 -4.24 -5.84 6.84
C ASN A 237 -4.20 -7.10 5.97
N SER A 238 -3.74 -8.23 6.51
CA SER A 238 -3.62 -9.47 5.75
C SER A 238 -4.96 -10.15 5.48
N LEU A 239 -5.97 -9.94 6.33
CA LEU A 239 -7.25 -10.66 6.22
C LEU A 239 -7.95 -10.42 4.89
N THR A 240 -7.95 -9.19 4.37
CA THR A 240 -8.56 -8.87 3.07
C THR A 240 -7.94 -9.65 1.92
N GLY A 241 -6.60 -9.77 1.91
CA GLY A 241 -5.90 -10.60 0.93
C GLY A 241 -6.17 -12.09 1.10
N LEU A 242 -6.35 -12.56 2.34
CA LEU A 242 -6.70 -13.95 2.62
C LEU A 242 -8.14 -14.30 2.21
N LEU A 243 -9.07 -13.35 2.32
CA LEU A 243 -10.45 -13.52 1.82
C LEU A 243 -10.53 -13.57 0.29
N ASP A 244 -9.57 -12.98 -0.41
CA ASP A 244 -9.49 -12.93 -1.87
C ASP A 244 -8.70 -14.11 -2.48
N ASN A 245 -7.86 -14.76 -1.70
CA ASN A 245 -6.99 -15.84 -2.17
C ASN A 245 -7.74 -17.18 -2.21
N GLU A 246 -7.95 -17.74 -3.41
CA GLU A 246 -8.63 -19.03 -3.63
C GLU A 246 -7.98 -20.23 -2.92
N PHE A 247 -6.68 -20.15 -2.61
CA PHE A 247 -5.96 -21.17 -1.85
C PHE A 247 -6.08 -21.00 -0.33
N SER A 248 -6.68 -19.92 0.13
CA SER A 248 -6.88 -19.66 1.56
C SER A 248 -8.12 -20.37 2.09
N TRP A 249 -8.04 -20.93 3.29
CA TRP A 249 -9.20 -21.45 4.02
C TRP A 249 -10.24 -20.36 4.35
N LEU A 250 -9.81 -19.09 4.30
CA LEU A 250 -10.66 -17.89 4.50
C LEU A 250 -11.34 -17.41 3.21
N TYR A 251 -11.08 -18.01 2.05
CA TYR A 251 -11.57 -17.56 0.76
C TYR A 251 -13.09 -17.27 0.78
N SER A 252 -13.47 -16.05 0.46
CA SER A 252 -14.83 -15.54 0.55
C SER A 252 -15.11 -14.52 -0.57
N PRO A 253 -15.22 -14.95 -1.83
CA PRO A 253 -15.23 -14.07 -3.01
C PRO A 253 -16.38 -13.07 -3.03
N ALA A 254 -17.59 -13.45 -2.62
CA ALA A 254 -18.72 -12.56 -2.54
C ALA A 254 -18.54 -11.46 -1.48
N GLN A 255 -18.05 -11.87 -0.31
CA GLN A 255 -17.85 -10.96 0.83
C GLN A 255 -16.70 -9.97 0.62
N ILE A 256 -15.58 -10.42 0.04
CA ILE A 256 -14.47 -9.50 -0.27
C ILE A 256 -14.84 -8.51 -1.35
N ASN A 257 -15.65 -8.92 -2.34
CA ASN A 257 -16.16 -8.02 -3.36
C ASN A 257 -17.13 -6.98 -2.74
N ALA A 258 -18.08 -7.44 -1.91
CA ALA A 258 -18.99 -6.55 -1.19
C ALA A 258 -18.25 -5.55 -0.30
N LEU A 259 -17.19 -6.01 0.41
CA LEU A 259 -16.32 -5.15 1.22
C LEU A 259 -15.69 -4.01 0.39
N ARG A 260 -15.10 -4.35 -0.77
CA ARG A 260 -14.47 -3.38 -1.68
C ARG A 260 -15.48 -2.39 -2.24
N ILE A 261 -16.60 -2.89 -2.74
CA ILE A 261 -17.66 -2.05 -3.32
C ILE A 261 -18.30 -1.15 -2.26
N THR A 262 -18.50 -1.64 -1.04
CA THR A 262 -18.99 -0.80 0.08
C THR A 262 -18.06 0.38 0.33
N GLY A 263 -16.74 0.19 0.37
CA GLY A 263 -15.78 1.30 0.48
C GLY A 263 -15.89 2.29 -0.68
N GLN A 264 -16.06 1.80 -1.91
CA GLN A 264 -16.27 2.65 -3.08
C GLN A 264 -17.57 3.46 -2.99
N LEU A 265 -18.67 2.83 -2.56
CA LEU A 265 -19.96 3.50 -2.38
C LEU A 265 -19.92 4.56 -1.27
N GLN A 266 -19.17 4.33 -0.19
CA GLN A 266 -18.92 5.32 0.87
C GLN A 266 -18.20 6.56 0.32
N LEU A 267 -17.16 6.38 -0.50
CA LEU A 267 -16.47 7.49 -1.15
C LEU A 267 -17.34 8.19 -2.20
N LEU A 268 -18.18 7.46 -2.95
CA LEU A 268 -19.14 8.07 -3.87
C LEU A 268 -20.20 8.89 -3.14
N ARG A 269 -20.65 8.42 -1.98
CA ARG A 269 -21.60 9.17 -1.14
C ARG A 269 -20.95 10.44 -0.57
N THR A 270 -19.65 10.36 -0.21
CA THR A 270 -18.86 11.52 0.18
C THR A 270 -18.68 12.50 -0.97
N LEU A 271 -18.35 12.03 -2.17
CA LEU A 271 -18.28 12.85 -3.38
C LEU A 271 -19.60 13.59 -3.65
N GLU A 272 -20.72 12.88 -3.56
CA GLU A 272 -22.06 13.46 -3.73
C GLU A 272 -22.31 14.56 -2.72
N GLU A 273 -22.08 14.31 -1.43
CA GLU A 273 -22.37 15.26 -0.37
C GLU A 273 -21.50 16.52 -0.46
N LEU A 274 -20.23 16.35 -0.73
CA LEU A 274 -19.32 17.49 -0.92
C LEU A 274 -19.72 18.32 -2.15
N THR A 275 -20.10 17.65 -3.26
CA THR A 275 -20.50 18.37 -4.48
C THR A 275 -21.83 19.13 -4.31
N LEU A 276 -22.81 18.56 -3.60
CA LEU A 276 -24.07 19.22 -3.29
C LEU A 276 -23.91 20.48 -2.43
N ASN A 277 -22.79 20.60 -1.71
CA ASN A 277 -22.44 21.76 -0.92
C ASN A 277 -21.37 22.64 -1.60
N ASP A 278 -21.23 22.54 -2.93
CA ASP A 278 -20.32 23.34 -3.76
C ASP A 278 -18.83 23.21 -3.43
N PHE A 279 -18.41 22.08 -2.85
CA PHE A 279 -17.00 21.79 -2.68
C PHE A 279 -16.39 21.25 -3.97
N LYS A 280 -15.14 21.67 -4.24
CA LYS A 280 -14.37 21.18 -5.38
C LYS A 280 -13.54 19.98 -4.98
N VAL A 281 -13.99 18.78 -5.30
CA VAL A 281 -13.22 17.55 -5.14
C VAL A 281 -12.16 17.46 -6.22
N LEU A 282 -10.92 17.21 -5.83
CA LEU A 282 -9.73 17.20 -6.70
C LEU A 282 -9.37 15.79 -7.16
N SER A 283 -9.44 14.86 -6.23
CA SER A 283 -9.13 13.45 -6.46
C SER A 283 -9.75 12.55 -5.42
N MET A 284 -9.84 11.27 -5.77
CA MET A 284 -10.23 10.18 -4.88
C MET A 284 -9.34 8.98 -5.16
N ASN A 285 -9.01 8.25 -4.12
CA ASN A 285 -8.35 6.96 -4.22
C ASN A 285 -8.91 6.01 -3.17
N THR A 286 -8.83 4.75 -3.38
CA THR A 286 -9.30 3.59 -2.57
C THR A 286 -9.98 3.90 -1.22
N ASP A 287 -9.41 4.77 -0.38
CA ASP A 287 -9.82 5.09 0.99
C ASP A 287 -9.80 6.59 1.33
N GLY A 288 -9.43 7.44 0.36
CA GLY A 288 -9.25 8.86 0.57
C GLY A 288 -9.87 9.76 -0.51
N ILE A 289 -10.01 11.03 -0.16
CA ILE A 289 -10.54 12.10 -1.00
C ILE A 289 -9.77 13.40 -0.75
N GLU A 290 -9.36 14.06 -1.82
CA GLU A 290 -8.76 15.38 -1.78
C GLU A 290 -9.76 16.44 -2.25
N CYS A 291 -9.87 17.55 -1.50
CA CYS A 291 -10.82 18.59 -1.76
C CYS A 291 -10.22 19.99 -1.53
N PHE A 292 -10.56 20.95 -2.40
CA PHE A 292 -10.39 22.34 -2.09
C PHE A 292 -11.50 22.82 -1.15
N VAL A 293 -11.09 23.40 -0.03
CA VAL A 293 -11.98 23.96 0.98
C VAL A 293 -11.69 25.45 1.12
N ASP A 294 -12.69 26.27 0.86
CA ASP A 294 -12.65 27.71 1.17
C ASP A 294 -12.49 27.89 2.68
N ASN A 295 -11.64 28.81 3.10
CA ASN A 295 -11.34 28.99 4.53
C ASN A 295 -12.57 29.39 5.37
N ASP A 296 -13.55 30.07 4.78
CA ASP A 296 -14.84 30.43 5.41
C ASP A 296 -15.82 29.22 5.46
N LYS A 297 -15.59 28.16 4.68
CA LYS A 297 -16.37 26.92 4.66
C LYS A 297 -15.74 25.77 5.45
N ASN A 298 -14.64 26.01 6.17
CA ASN A 298 -13.94 24.95 6.91
C ASN A 298 -14.86 24.18 7.87
N GLN A 299 -15.73 24.91 8.61
CA GLN A 299 -16.64 24.26 9.56
C GLN A 299 -17.67 23.39 8.82
N LEU A 300 -18.24 23.91 7.73
CA LEU A 300 -19.19 23.14 6.91
C LEU A 300 -18.55 21.84 6.36
N TYR A 301 -17.29 21.92 5.92
CA TYR A 301 -16.56 20.72 5.48
C TYR A 301 -16.47 19.67 6.61
N ILE A 302 -16.05 20.10 7.80
CA ILE A 302 -15.92 19.20 8.95
C ILE A 302 -17.28 18.63 9.37
N ASP A 303 -18.34 19.44 9.35
CA ASP A 303 -19.69 18.99 9.71
C ASP A 303 -20.22 17.92 8.74
N ILE A 304 -19.94 18.06 7.43
CA ILE A 304 -20.26 17.05 6.42
C ILE A 304 -19.48 15.76 6.68
N MET A 305 -18.17 15.88 6.95
CA MET A 305 -17.35 14.71 7.20
C MET A 305 -17.77 13.98 8.47
N ASN A 306 -18.11 14.69 9.54
CA ASN A 306 -18.65 14.11 10.79
C ASN A 306 -20.01 13.43 10.56
N PHE A 307 -20.90 14.05 9.77
CA PHE A 307 -22.16 13.41 9.38
C PHE A 307 -21.94 12.05 8.68
N LEU A 308 -20.95 11.97 7.78
CA LEU A 308 -20.61 10.73 7.08
C LEU A 308 -19.94 9.71 8.01
N GLU A 309 -19.15 10.15 9.01
CA GLU A 309 -18.64 9.27 10.08
C GLU A 309 -19.77 8.58 10.85
N GLU A 310 -20.80 9.34 11.21
CA GLU A 310 -21.98 8.82 11.90
C GLU A 310 -22.80 7.89 10.98
N GLU A 311 -23.02 8.28 9.70
CA GLU A 311 -23.77 7.47 8.73
C GLU A 311 -23.14 6.08 8.53
N PHE A 312 -21.80 5.98 8.47
CA PHE A 312 -21.09 4.75 8.13
C PHE A 312 -20.32 4.10 9.28
N ASN A 313 -20.33 4.72 10.46
CA ASN A 313 -19.59 4.24 11.64
C ASN A 313 -18.10 3.97 11.33
N PHE A 314 -17.44 4.96 10.74
CA PHE A 314 -16.00 4.99 10.53
C PHE A 314 -15.41 6.33 11.05
N ILE A 315 -14.12 6.57 10.86
CA ILE A 315 -13.44 7.79 11.28
C ILE A 315 -12.63 8.31 10.10
N TRP A 316 -12.71 9.62 9.85
CA TRP A 316 -11.82 10.32 8.94
C TRP A 316 -10.52 10.74 9.63
N GLU A 317 -9.39 10.53 8.97
CA GLU A 317 -8.10 11.14 9.32
C GLU A 317 -7.85 12.28 8.34
N HIS A 318 -7.84 13.51 8.85
CA HIS A 318 -7.66 14.71 8.04
C HIS A 318 -6.21 15.20 8.08
N ASP A 319 -5.69 15.63 6.93
CA ASP A 319 -4.44 16.36 6.81
C ASP A 319 -4.63 17.53 5.82
N LYS A 320 -3.68 18.46 5.78
CA LYS A 320 -3.72 19.62 4.89
C LYS A 320 -2.45 19.70 4.08
N TYR A 321 -2.60 19.97 2.78
CA TYR A 321 -1.46 20.14 1.90
C TYR A 321 -1.29 21.58 1.46
N LYS A 322 -0.03 22.05 1.41
CA LYS A 322 0.35 23.27 0.72
C LYS A 322 0.26 23.09 -0.79
N GLU A 323 0.76 21.95 -1.25
CA GLU A 323 0.78 21.61 -2.66
C GLU A 323 0.87 20.09 -2.85
N ILE A 324 0.33 19.62 -3.95
CA ILE A 324 0.43 18.24 -4.41
C ILE A 324 0.65 18.19 -5.92
N TYR A 325 1.60 17.37 -6.34
CA TYR A 325 2.02 17.15 -7.72
C TYR A 325 1.74 15.71 -8.08
N PHE A 326 0.72 15.49 -8.88
CA PHE A 326 0.36 14.16 -9.39
C PHE A 326 1.01 13.92 -10.73
N GLN A 327 1.78 12.84 -10.88
CA GLN A 327 1.99 12.22 -12.17
C GLN A 327 0.73 11.42 -12.56
N ASN A 328 0.21 10.66 -11.60
CA ASN A 328 -1.11 10.00 -11.60
C ASN A 328 -1.52 9.73 -10.15
N ILE A 329 -2.71 9.16 -9.92
CA ILE A 329 -3.25 8.92 -8.56
C ILE A 329 -2.37 7.99 -7.68
N ASN A 330 -1.57 7.11 -8.30
CA ASN A 330 -0.66 6.19 -7.61
C ASN A 330 0.79 6.67 -7.60
N SER A 331 1.07 7.85 -8.15
CA SER A 331 2.40 8.42 -8.26
C SER A 331 2.33 9.93 -8.06
N TYR A 332 2.66 10.38 -6.85
CA TYR A 332 2.58 11.78 -6.46
C TYR A 332 3.61 12.16 -5.40
N ILE A 333 3.86 13.47 -5.29
CA ILE A 333 4.56 14.10 -4.18
C ILE A 333 3.71 15.23 -3.62
N ALA A 334 3.55 15.29 -2.29
CA ALA A 334 2.78 16.32 -1.61
C ALA A 334 3.57 16.93 -0.44
N VAL A 335 3.36 18.22 -0.21
CA VAL A 335 3.94 18.97 0.91
C VAL A 335 2.81 19.38 1.84
N THR A 336 2.85 18.88 3.09
CA THR A 336 1.86 19.21 4.12
C THR A 336 2.04 20.66 4.62
N GLU A 337 1.04 21.20 5.32
CA GLU A 337 1.16 22.49 6.00
C GLU A 337 2.33 22.51 7.00
N SER A 338 2.66 21.39 7.63
CA SER A 338 3.80 21.22 8.53
C SER A 338 5.14 21.01 7.80
N ASN A 339 5.20 21.18 6.48
CA ASN A 339 6.37 20.94 5.61
C ASN A 339 6.85 19.49 5.56
N LYS A 340 6.05 18.53 5.98
CA LYS A 340 6.34 17.12 5.79
C LYS A 340 6.09 16.73 4.33
N ILE A 341 7.00 15.97 3.76
CA ILE A 341 6.87 15.47 2.37
C ILE A 341 6.24 14.08 2.41
N LYS A 342 5.14 13.89 1.67
CA LYS A 342 4.53 12.57 1.40
C LYS A 342 4.84 12.19 -0.05
N LYS A 343 5.22 10.94 -0.26
CA LYS A 343 5.65 10.42 -1.57
C LYS A 343 5.00 9.08 -1.87
N LYS A 344 4.60 8.88 -3.13
CA LYS A 344 4.07 7.60 -3.63
C LYS A 344 4.56 7.35 -5.07
N GLY A 345 4.71 6.08 -5.43
CA GLY A 345 5.09 5.66 -6.78
C GLY A 345 6.47 6.17 -7.20
N LEU A 346 6.55 6.84 -8.35
CA LEU A 346 7.80 7.34 -8.93
C LEU A 346 8.61 8.26 -8.00
N PHE A 347 7.96 8.90 -7.02
CA PHE A 347 8.61 9.85 -6.12
C PHE A 347 9.21 9.21 -4.86
N VAL A 348 9.05 7.90 -4.66
CA VAL A 348 9.63 7.18 -3.52
C VAL A 348 11.14 7.06 -3.71
N THR A 349 11.88 7.59 -2.73
CA THR A 349 13.36 7.64 -2.75
C THR A 349 14.02 6.49 -2.00
N ASP A 350 13.23 5.73 -1.23
CA ASP A 350 13.74 4.57 -0.51
C ASP A 350 13.88 3.36 -1.45
N PRO A 351 14.96 2.57 -1.33
CA PRO A 351 15.13 1.38 -2.15
C PRO A 351 14.09 0.32 -1.82
N ASP A 352 13.51 -0.29 -2.84
CA ASP A 352 12.67 -1.47 -2.70
C ASP A 352 13.52 -2.75 -2.73
N LEU A 353 13.84 -3.27 -1.55
CA LEU A 353 14.70 -4.46 -1.40
C LEU A 353 14.10 -5.76 -1.98
N GLY A 354 12.84 -5.74 -2.39
CA GLY A 354 12.15 -6.90 -3.01
C GLY A 354 12.28 -6.97 -4.52
N ASN A 355 12.58 -5.86 -5.17
CA ASN A 355 12.57 -5.69 -6.62
C ASN A 355 13.96 -5.44 -7.21
N SER A 356 14.00 -5.28 -8.53
CA SER A 356 15.23 -4.93 -9.24
C SER A 356 15.76 -3.56 -8.83
N VAL A 357 17.07 -3.38 -8.87
CA VAL A 357 17.71 -2.08 -8.67
C VAL A 357 17.23 -1.11 -9.75
N ASN A 358 16.73 0.05 -9.34
CA ASN A 358 16.25 1.11 -10.21
C ASN A 358 17.06 2.39 -10.00
N PHE A 359 17.03 3.29 -10.98
CA PHE A 359 17.68 4.59 -10.91
C PHE A 359 17.08 5.49 -9.83
N LEU A 360 17.55 5.39 -8.58
CA LEU A 360 17.08 6.23 -7.46
C LEU A 360 17.43 7.71 -7.64
N VAL A 361 18.35 8.04 -8.52
CA VAL A 361 18.65 9.43 -8.90
C VAL A 361 17.41 10.16 -9.41
N ILE A 362 16.52 9.47 -10.13
CA ILE A 362 15.29 10.07 -10.68
C ILE A 362 14.37 10.57 -9.57
N PRO A 363 13.85 9.74 -8.64
CA PRO A 363 12.98 10.22 -7.56
C PRO A 363 13.67 11.23 -6.64
N LYS A 364 14.99 11.12 -6.40
CA LYS A 364 15.75 12.10 -5.60
C LYS A 364 15.82 13.46 -6.26
N CYS A 365 16.08 13.51 -7.58
CA CYS A 365 16.05 14.76 -8.34
C CYS A 365 14.65 15.37 -8.39
N LEU A 366 13.61 14.55 -8.60
CA LEU A 366 12.21 15.00 -8.63
C LEU A 366 11.78 15.58 -7.27
N GLU A 367 12.16 14.94 -6.16
CA GLU A 367 11.90 15.46 -4.82
C GLU A 367 12.50 16.86 -4.65
N LEU A 368 13.78 17.04 -4.95
CA LEU A 368 14.47 18.33 -4.83
C LEU A 368 13.87 19.39 -5.76
N TYR A 369 13.48 18.99 -6.97
CA TYR A 369 12.84 19.90 -7.92
C TYR A 369 11.48 20.39 -7.42
N PHE A 370 10.58 19.48 -7.08
CA PHE A 370 9.21 19.85 -6.69
C PHE A 370 9.12 20.48 -5.28
N THR A 371 10.02 20.14 -4.37
CA THR A 371 9.96 20.65 -2.99
C THR A 371 10.85 21.86 -2.73
N LYS A 372 11.92 22.05 -3.52
CA LYS A 372 12.92 23.12 -3.31
C LYS A 372 13.19 23.95 -4.56
N GLY A 373 12.58 23.63 -5.70
CA GLY A 373 12.80 24.34 -6.96
C GLY A 373 14.20 24.14 -7.57
N ILE A 374 14.96 23.12 -7.10
CA ILE A 374 16.32 22.89 -7.57
C ILE A 374 16.28 22.09 -8.87
N ARG A 375 16.82 22.66 -9.95
CA ARG A 375 16.80 22.04 -11.27
C ARG A 375 17.69 20.78 -11.32
N PRO A 376 17.27 19.73 -12.05
CA PRO A 376 18.03 18.48 -12.14
C PRO A 376 19.46 18.65 -12.70
N ASP A 377 19.68 19.54 -13.64
CA ASP A 377 21.02 19.84 -14.18
C ASP A 377 21.99 20.37 -13.11
N LEU A 378 21.51 21.20 -12.17
CA LEU A 378 22.32 21.66 -11.03
C LEU A 378 22.61 20.53 -10.03
N ILE A 379 21.64 19.63 -9.82
CA ILE A 379 21.81 18.48 -8.94
C ILE A 379 22.88 17.52 -9.52
N LEU A 380 22.80 17.27 -10.81
CA LEU A 380 23.70 16.35 -11.50
C LEU A 380 25.11 16.93 -11.72
N SER A 381 25.27 18.26 -11.71
CA SER A 381 26.60 18.90 -11.78
C SER A 381 27.43 18.74 -10.52
N ASP A 382 26.79 18.59 -9.35
CA ASP A 382 27.44 18.33 -8.05
C ASP A 382 26.66 17.30 -7.22
N PRO A 383 26.72 16.01 -7.58
CA PRO A 383 25.93 14.98 -6.94
C PRO A 383 26.19 14.86 -5.44
N LYS A 384 27.44 15.06 -4.98
CA LYS A 384 27.83 14.94 -3.56
C LYS A 384 27.14 15.99 -2.69
N LYS A 385 27.01 17.23 -3.18
CA LYS A 385 26.29 18.31 -2.50
C LYS A 385 24.85 17.96 -2.18
N TYR A 386 24.22 17.14 -3.01
CA TYR A 386 22.81 16.72 -2.89
C TYR A 386 22.65 15.29 -2.36
N ASN A 387 23.68 14.72 -1.73
CA ASN A 387 23.64 13.37 -1.17
C ASN A 387 23.30 12.27 -2.19
N LEU A 388 23.70 12.44 -3.45
CA LEU A 388 23.59 11.37 -4.43
C LEU A 388 24.81 10.46 -4.35
N HIS A 389 24.54 9.16 -4.27
CA HIS A 389 25.56 8.11 -4.29
C HIS A 389 25.70 7.54 -5.70
N ILE A 390 26.85 6.97 -6.05
CA ILE A 390 27.08 6.34 -7.35
C ILE A 390 26.01 5.25 -7.66
N TYR A 391 25.55 4.54 -6.65
CA TYR A 391 24.53 3.50 -6.81
C TYR A 391 23.14 4.04 -7.11
N ASP A 392 22.86 5.34 -6.88
CA ASP A 392 21.62 5.96 -7.31
C ASP A 392 21.48 6.02 -8.83
N PHE A 393 22.61 5.92 -9.54
CA PHE A 393 22.68 5.89 -11.01
C PHE A 393 22.70 4.48 -11.58
N CYS A 394 22.52 3.45 -10.73
CA CYS A 394 22.54 2.06 -11.18
C CYS A 394 21.13 1.52 -11.37
N ALA A 395 20.99 0.68 -12.38
CA ALA A 395 19.83 -0.19 -12.55
C ALA A 395 20.29 -1.62 -12.86
N SER A 396 19.51 -2.62 -12.46
CA SER A 396 19.80 -4.01 -12.81
C SER A 396 18.72 -4.54 -13.75
N PHE A 397 19.16 -5.17 -14.83
CA PHE A 397 18.30 -5.81 -15.80
C PHE A 397 18.58 -7.32 -15.81
N LYS A 398 17.54 -8.13 -15.94
CA LYS A 398 17.72 -9.55 -16.20
C LYS A 398 17.98 -9.75 -17.68
N THR A 399 19.06 -10.46 -17.98
CA THR A 399 19.31 -10.98 -19.34
C THR A 399 19.08 -12.48 -19.39
N SER A 400 18.84 -13.06 -20.57
CA SER A 400 18.88 -14.50 -20.74
C SER A 400 20.32 -15.02 -20.55
N ARG A 401 20.49 -16.33 -20.26
CA ARG A 401 21.82 -16.94 -20.06
C ARG A 401 22.71 -16.82 -21.29
N ASP A 402 22.12 -16.63 -22.46
CA ASP A 402 22.81 -16.61 -23.73
C ASP A 402 23.30 -15.20 -24.16
N TYR A 403 22.99 -14.17 -23.33
CA TYR A 403 23.38 -12.81 -23.64
C TYR A 403 24.14 -12.18 -22.47
N GLN A 404 25.28 -11.55 -22.79
CA GLN A 404 25.98 -10.64 -21.89
C GLN A 404 25.76 -9.20 -22.37
N VAL A 405 25.41 -8.33 -21.44
CA VAL A 405 25.37 -6.89 -21.73
C VAL A 405 26.75 -6.33 -21.49
N ILE A 406 27.43 -5.98 -22.56
CA ILE A 406 28.73 -5.30 -22.50
C ILE A 406 28.47 -3.81 -22.71
N TRP A 407 28.75 -3.01 -21.70
CA TRP A 407 28.73 -1.57 -21.83
C TRP A 407 30.07 -1.12 -22.39
N ASN A 408 30.04 -0.54 -23.58
CA ASN A 408 31.20 0.11 -24.17
C ASN A 408 30.87 1.60 -24.36
N ASN A 409 31.73 2.49 -23.86
CA ASN A 409 31.54 3.94 -23.95
C ASN A 409 31.37 4.48 -25.38
N GLN A 410 31.54 3.66 -26.42
CA GLN A 410 31.47 4.04 -27.81
C GLN A 410 30.35 3.37 -28.64
N LYS A 411 29.72 2.27 -28.17
CA LYS A 411 28.60 1.61 -28.88
C LYS A 411 27.78 0.77 -27.91
N GLN A 412 26.44 0.90 -27.98
CA GLN A 412 25.52 -0.16 -27.54
C GLN A 412 25.59 -1.32 -28.54
N GLN A 413 25.87 -2.50 -28.09
CA GLN A 413 25.60 -3.74 -28.79
C GLN A 413 24.59 -4.57 -28.01
#